data_fc296e7785c2dc949aba6276325a6f9e
#
_entry.id   fc296e7785c2dc949aba6276325a6f9e
#
_cell.length_a   1.000
_cell.length_b   1.000
_cell.length_c   1.000
_cell.angle_alpha   90.00
_cell.angle_beta   90.00
_cell.angle_gamma   90.00
#
_symmetry.space_group_name_H-M   'P 1'
#
loop_
_entity.id
_entity.type
_entity.pdbx_description
1 polymer ?
#
loop_
_entity_poly.entity_id
_entity_poly.type
_entity_poly.pdbx_seq_one_letter_code
_entity_poly.pdbx_strand_id
1 'polypeptide(L)'
;MAKKILVVEDGADVRSVVVALLTRICGYQAMEAANGKEAVTKAVSEKPDLILMDVSLPDISGIDAARAVKGNPRTAHIPIIAQTAWSSGRWKAAALAAGMVVYLQKPASMEMIISTIEKFL
;
A
#
# COMPACT_ATOMS: atom_id res chain seq x y z
N MET A 1 6.89 12.24 16.07
CA MET A 1 5.70 12.39 15.22
C MET A 1 5.24 11.05 14.74
N ALA A 2 3.94 10.86 14.59
CA ALA A 2 3.40 9.62 14.07
C ALA A 2 3.79 9.43 12.60
N LYS A 3 4.11 8.18 12.23
CA LYS A 3 4.35 7.81 10.84
C LYS A 3 3.03 7.80 10.08
N LYS A 4 3.08 8.15 8.81
CA LYS A 4 1.92 8.23 7.92
C LYS A 4 1.88 7.04 6.98
N ILE A 5 0.76 6.32 7.00
CA ILE A 5 0.55 5.15 6.12
C ILE A 5 -0.61 5.47 5.17
N LEU A 6 -0.37 5.31 3.88
CA LEU A 6 -1.43 5.40 2.87
C LEU A 6 -1.96 4.00 2.60
N VAL A 7 -3.25 3.79 2.86
CA VAL A 7 -3.93 2.51 2.64
C VAL A 7 -4.74 2.60 1.35
N VAL A 8 -4.35 1.80 0.35
CA VAL A 8 -5.00 1.78 -0.96
C VAL A 8 -5.77 0.48 -1.12
N GLU A 9 -7.07 0.56 -1.05
CA GLU A 9 -8.00 -0.57 -1.09
C GLU A 9 -9.36 -0.08 -1.59
N ASP A 10 -9.92 -0.73 -2.61
CA ASP A 10 -11.21 -0.33 -3.16
C ASP A 10 -12.40 -0.74 -2.28
N GLY A 11 -12.26 -1.82 -1.52
CA GLY A 11 -13.29 -2.26 -0.57
C GLY A 11 -13.32 -1.35 0.64
N ALA A 12 -14.38 -0.55 0.79
CA ALA A 12 -14.50 0.41 1.89
C ALA A 12 -14.46 -0.27 3.26
N ASP A 13 -15.11 -1.42 3.41
CA ASP A 13 -15.15 -2.17 4.67
C ASP A 13 -13.76 -2.70 5.05
N VAL A 14 -13.06 -3.30 4.09
CA VAL A 14 -11.70 -3.81 4.30
C VAL A 14 -10.76 -2.67 4.62
N ARG A 15 -10.86 -1.58 3.87
CA ARG A 15 -10.03 -0.38 4.09
C ARG A 15 -10.23 0.19 5.49
N SER A 16 -11.49 0.29 5.94
CA SER A 16 -11.82 0.81 7.28
C SER A 16 -11.22 -0.04 8.39
N VAL A 17 -11.24 -1.37 8.25
CA VAL A 17 -10.65 -2.29 9.24
C VAL A 17 -9.14 -2.07 9.33
N VAL A 18 -8.46 -1.99 8.20
CA VAL A 18 -7.01 -1.78 8.17
C VAL A 18 -6.64 -0.42 8.77
N VAL A 19 -7.37 0.62 8.40
CA VAL A 19 -7.16 1.97 8.95
C VAL A 19 -7.35 1.99 10.46
N ALA A 20 -8.41 1.35 10.97
CA ALA A 20 -8.66 1.28 12.41
C ALA A 20 -7.52 0.56 13.14
N LEU A 21 -7.02 -0.54 12.58
CA LEU A 21 -5.88 -1.26 13.13
C LEU A 21 -4.65 -0.36 13.22
N LEU A 22 -4.31 0.29 12.14
CA LEU A 22 -3.09 1.11 12.07
C LEU A 22 -3.17 2.33 13.00
N THR A 23 -4.33 2.96 13.09
CA THR A 23 -4.48 4.17 13.90
C THR A 23 -4.67 3.87 15.38
N ARG A 24 -5.56 2.93 15.72
CA ARG A 24 -5.94 2.68 17.12
C ARG A 24 -4.97 1.78 17.87
N ILE A 25 -4.39 0.82 17.18
CA ILE A 25 -3.49 -0.16 17.81
C ILE A 25 -2.03 0.25 17.64
N CYS A 26 -1.64 0.68 16.44
CA CYS A 26 -0.24 0.99 16.15
C CYS A 26 0.13 2.46 16.35
N GLY A 27 -0.85 3.35 16.44
CA GLY A 27 -0.61 4.78 16.64
C GLY A 27 -0.12 5.52 15.40
N TYR A 28 -0.28 4.94 14.19
CA TYR A 28 0.05 5.61 12.94
C TYR A 28 -1.03 6.60 12.54
N GLN A 29 -0.68 7.56 11.69
CA GLN A 29 -1.65 8.32 10.93
C GLN A 29 -1.96 7.52 9.67
N ALA A 30 -3.23 7.34 9.35
CA ALA A 30 -3.62 6.61 8.14
C ALA A 30 -4.39 7.52 7.20
N MET A 31 -4.04 7.45 5.93
CA MET A 31 -4.75 8.11 4.84
C MET A 31 -5.31 7.02 3.94
N GLU A 32 -6.37 7.32 3.22
CA GLU A 32 -7.10 6.35 2.43
C GLU A 32 -7.11 6.72 0.96
N ALA A 33 -7.04 5.71 0.10
CA ALA A 33 -7.28 5.84 -1.32
C ALA A 33 -8.10 4.63 -1.78
N ALA A 34 -9.11 4.87 -2.60
CA ALA A 34 -10.01 3.83 -3.06
C ALA A 34 -9.63 3.26 -4.44
N ASN A 35 -8.67 3.88 -5.11
CA ASN A 35 -8.24 3.46 -6.45
C ASN A 35 -6.79 3.90 -6.71
N GLY A 36 -6.24 3.45 -7.83
CA GLY A 36 -4.84 3.68 -8.16
C GLY A 36 -4.50 5.14 -8.47
N LYS A 37 -5.38 5.85 -9.15
CA LYS A 37 -5.17 7.27 -9.47
C LYS A 37 -5.14 8.12 -8.22
N GLU A 38 -6.07 7.87 -7.31
CA GLU A 38 -6.11 8.54 -6.01
C GLU A 38 -4.85 8.26 -5.20
N ALA A 39 -4.36 7.02 -5.25
CA ALA A 39 -3.14 6.63 -4.57
C ALA A 39 -1.93 7.43 -5.06
N VAL A 40 -1.79 7.57 -6.37
CA VAL A 40 -0.69 8.33 -6.97
C VAL A 40 -0.77 9.81 -6.57
N THR A 41 -1.97 10.39 -6.63
CA THR A 41 -2.19 11.78 -6.24
C THR A 41 -1.86 12.01 -4.77
N LYS A 42 -2.34 11.14 -3.88
CA LYS A 42 -2.10 11.28 -2.44
C LYS A 42 -0.65 10.99 -2.05
N ALA A 43 0.05 10.13 -2.77
CA ALA A 43 1.47 9.91 -2.52
C ALA A 43 2.26 11.22 -2.69
N VAL A 44 1.91 12.02 -3.68
CA VAL A 44 2.56 13.32 -3.91
C VAL A 44 2.12 14.36 -2.88
N SER A 45 0.80 14.49 -2.65
CA SER A 45 0.25 15.56 -1.81
C SER A 45 0.44 15.32 -0.32
N GLU A 46 0.28 14.08 0.14
CA GLU A 46 0.31 13.74 1.56
C GLU A 46 1.67 13.23 2.05
N LYS A 47 2.54 12.84 1.14
CA LYS A 47 3.89 12.36 1.44
C LYS A 47 3.91 11.29 2.53
N PRO A 48 3.23 10.15 2.33
CA PRO A 48 3.23 9.09 3.33
C PRO A 48 4.62 8.50 3.52
N ASP A 49 4.85 7.91 4.68
CA ASP A 49 6.09 7.19 4.97
C ASP A 49 6.09 5.78 4.38
N LEU A 50 4.92 5.24 4.11
CA LEU A 50 4.74 3.91 3.54
C LEU A 50 3.38 3.80 2.87
N ILE A 51 3.28 3.01 1.82
CA ILE A 51 2.02 2.72 1.12
C ILE A 51 1.73 1.23 1.23
N LEU A 52 0.55 0.89 1.74
CA LEU A 52 0.00 -0.47 1.71
C LEU A 52 -1.02 -0.49 0.58
N MET A 53 -0.73 -1.23 -0.50
CA MET A 53 -1.47 -1.13 -1.76
C MET A 53 -1.99 -2.47 -2.26
N ASP A 54 -3.29 -2.54 -2.52
CA ASP A 54 -3.87 -3.66 -3.25
C ASP A 54 -3.40 -3.60 -4.71
N VAL A 55 -3.11 -4.74 -5.29
CA VAL A 55 -2.75 -4.85 -6.71
C VAL A 55 -3.99 -4.80 -7.59
N SER A 56 -5.09 -5.37 -7.12
CA SER A 56 -6.36 -5.42 -7.87
C SER A 56 -7.23 -4.19 -7.58
N LEU A 57 -7.01 -3.12 -8.32
CA LEU A 57 -7.75 -1.86 -8.18
C LEU A 57 -8.66 -1.61 -9.38
N PRO A 58 -9.73 -0.80 -9.21
CA PRO A 58 -10.78 -0.68 -10.24
C PRO A 58 -10.40 0.16 -11.46
N ASP A 59 -9.45 1.08 -11.35
CA ASP A 59 -9.10 2.01 -12.45
C ASP A 59 -7.79 1.61 -13.14
N ILE A 60 -6.68 1.75 -12.43
CA ILE A 60 -5.37 1.24 -12.87
C ILE A 60 -4.92 0.19 -11.86
N SER A 61 -4.14 -0.79 -12.30
CA SER A 61 -3.65 -1.81 -11.37
C SER A 61 -2.73 -1.18 -10.31
N GLY A 62 -2.64 -1.81 -9.14
CA GLY A 62 -1.70 -1.38 -8.13
C GLY A 62 -0.25 -1.41 -8.61
N ILE A 63 0.06 -2.30 -9.56
CA ILE A 63 1.37 -2.37 -10.19
C ILE A 63 1.65 -1.11 -11.00
N ASP A 64 0.69 -0.65 -11.81
CA ASP A 64 0.83 0.58 -12.58
C ASP A 64 0.91 1.80 -11.67
N ALA A 65 0.12 1.84 -10.61
CA ALA A 65 0.19 2.89 -9.60
C ALA A 65 1.57 2.92 -8.94
N ALA A 66 2.13 1.75 -8.60
CA ALA A 66 3.46 1.65 -8.01
C ALA A 66 4.53 2.17 -8.96
N ARG A 67 4.43 1.85 -10.26
CA ARG A 67 5.36 2.39 -11.26
C ARG A 67 5.32 3.91 -11.31
N ALA A 68 4.13 4.50 -11.25
CA ALA A 68 3.97 5.95 -11.25
C ALA A 68 4.60 6.59 -10.00
N VAL A 69 4.40 5.99 -8.83
CA VAL A 69 5.01 6.46 -7.57
C VAL A 69 6.53 6.36 -7.63
N LYS A 70 7.06 5.22 -8.08
CA LYS A 70 8.51 4.99 -8.17
C LYS A 70 9.17 5.80 -9.28
N GLY A 71 8.42 6.16 -10.30
CA GLY A 71 8.91 6.99 -11.42
C GLY A 71 8.97 8.48 -11.10
N ASN A 72 8.41 8.93 -9.98
CA ASN A 72 8.42 10.33 -9.58
C ASN A 72 9.49 10.55 -8.50
N PRO A 73 10.49 11.44 -8.73
CA PRO A 73 11.55 11.70 -7.74
C PRO A 73 11.03 12.12 -6.36
N ARG A 74 9.85 12.74 -6.29
CA ARG A 74 9.26 13.17 -5.03
C ARG A 74 8.73 12.02 -4.18
N THR A 75 8.40 10.88 -4.80
CA THR A 75 7.77 9.73 -4.15
C THR A 75 8.55 8.43 -4.31
N ALA A 76 9.61 8.42 -5.09
CA ALA A 76 10.38 7.21 -5.38
C ALA A 76 10.96 6.52 -4.15
N HIS A 77 11.19 7.26 -3.06
CA HIS A 77 11.74 6.74 -1.81
C HIS A 77 10.71 6.02 -0.93
N ILE A 78 9.42 6.18 -1.22
CA ILE A 78 8.35 5.64 -0.37
C ILE A 78 8.25 4.12 -0.57
N PRO A 79 8.42 3.30 0.49
CA PRO A 79 8.24 1.86 0.36
C PRO A 79 6.77 1.52 0.11
N ILE A 80 6.54 0.61 -0.84
CA ILE A 80 5.20 0.14 -1.19
C ILE A 80 5.11 -1.34 -0.90
N ILE A 81 4.17 -1.72 -0.04
CA ILE A 81 3.86 -3.10 0.28
C ILE A 81 2.65 -3.52 -0.57
N ALA A 82 2.82 -4.52 -1.42
CA ALA A 82 1.73 -5.06 -2.20
C ALA A 82 0.90 -6.02 -1.35
N GLN A 83 -0.42 -5.93 -1.45
CA GLN A 83 -1.35 -6.82 -0.79
C GLN A 83 -2.45 -7.19 -1.77
N THR A 84 -2.66 -8.49 -2.03
CA THR A 84 -3.64 -8.92 -3.01
C THR A 84 -4.10 -10.36 -2.78
N ALA A 85 -5.32 -10.66 -3.25
CA ALA A 85 -5.84 -12.02 -3.27
C ALA A 85 -5.21 -12.87 -4.40
N TRP A 86 -4.54 -12.25 -5.36
CA TRP A 86 -3.91 -12.98 -6.46
C TRP A 86 -2.66 -13.72 -5.97
N SER A 87 -2.63 -15.04 -6.18
CA SER A 87 -1.59 -15.93 -5.65
C SER A 87 -0.53 -16.34 -6.68
N SER A 88 -0.70 -15.95 -7.94
CA SER A 88 0.23 -16.31 -9.01
C SER A 88 1.62 -15.68 -8.80
N GLY A 89 2.67 -16.46 -8.97
CA GLY A 89 4.05 -15.96 -8.96
C GLY A 89 4.31 -14.89 -10.00
N ARG A 90 3.54 -14.89 -11.09
CA ARG A 90 3.58 -13.85 -12.13
C ARG A 90 3.26 -12.47 -11.55
N TRP A 91 2.23 -12.37 -10.71
CA TRP A 91 1.85 -11.10 -10.11
C TRP A 91 2.86 -10.64 -9.07
N LYS A 92 3.41 -11.57 -8.32
CA LYS A 92 4.48 -11.28 -7.37
C LYS A 92 5.71 -10.72 -8.09
N ALA A 93 6.14 -11.37 -9.17
CA ALA A 93 7.27 -10.92 -9.96
C ALA A 93 7.03 -9.53 -10.56
N ALA A 94 5.82 -9.29 -11.09
CA ALA A 94 5.45 -8.00 -11.66
C ALA A 94 5.44 -6.89 -10.61
N ALA A 95 4.93 -7.17 -9.40
CA ALA A 95 4.91 -6.21 -8.31
C ALA A 95 6.32 -5.83 -7.87
N LEU A 96 7.20 -6.80 -7.70
CA LEU A 96 8.60 -6.54 -7.32
C LEU A 96 9.34 -5.78 -8.42
N ALA A 97 9.10 -6.12 -9.68
CA ALA A 97 9.68 -5.40 -10.82
C ALA A 97 9.20 -3.94 -10.91
N ALA A 98 8.00 -3.65 -10.42
CA ALA A 98 7.46 -2.30 -10.36
C ALA A 98 8.00 -1.47 -9.19
N GLY A 99 8.85 -2.08 -8.34
CA GLY A 99 9.47 -1.41 -7.21
C GLY A 99 8.76 -1.59 -5.88
N MET A 100 7.76 -2.47 -5.80
CA MET A 100 7.15 -2.84 -4.53
C MET A 100 8.13 -3.68 -3.72
N VAL A 101 8.26 -3.40 -2.42
CA VAL A 101 9.32 -4.01 -1.62
C VAL A 101 8.98 -5.41 -1.13
N VAL A 102 7.69 -5.71 -1.01
CA VAL A 102 7.21 -7.04 -0.58
C VAL A 102 5.80 -7.27 -1.09
N TYR A 103 5.43 -8.52 -1.21
CA TYR A 103 4.14 -8.96 -1.72
C TYR A 103 3.46 -9.85 -0.67
N LEU A 104 2.36 -9.35 -0.10
CA LEU A 104 1.56 -10.09 0.87
C LEU A 104 0.31 -10.64 0.19
N GLN A 105 0.07 -11.93 0.33
CA GLN A 105 -1.14 -12.56 -0.19
C GLN A 105 -2.27 -12.44 0.82
N LYS A 106 -3.44 -12.01 0.37
CA LYS A 106 -4.66 -11.98 1.18
C LYS A 106 -5.22 -13.41 1.33
N PRO A 107 -5.79 -13.74 2.49
CA PRO A 107 -5.87 -12.92 3.69
C PRO A 107 -4.55 -12.94 4.46
N ALA A 108 -3.96 -11.79 4.70
CA ALA A 108 -2.81 -11.67 5.57
C ALA A 108 -3.29 -11.38 7.00
N SER A 109 -2.65 -12.00 7.99
CA SER A 109 -2.98 -11.74 9.38
C SER A 109 -2.60 -10.31 9.76
N MET A 110 -3.27 -9.76 10.78
CA MET A 110 -2.93 -8.45 11.32
C MET A 110 -1.46 -8.40 11.78
N GLU A 111 -1.00 -9.48 12.41
CA GLU A 111 0.39 -9.58 12.85
C GLU A 111 1.37 -9.50 11.69
N MET A 112 1.07 -10.16 10.59
CA MET A 112 1.91 -10.14 9.39
C MET A 112 1.94 -8.74 8.78
N ILE A 113 0.80 -8.07 8.69
CA ILE A 113 0.70 -6.72 8.16
C ILE A 113 1.53 -5.76 9.02
N ILE A 114 1.34 -5.79 10.34
CA ILE A 114 2.03 -4.93 11.27
C ILE A 114 3.54 -5.17 11.23
N SER A 115 3.97 -6.42 11.32
CA SER A 115 5.41 -6.74 11.32
C SER A 115 6.08 -6.35 10.01
N THR A 116 5.38 -6.48 8.89
CA THR A 116 5.90 -6.08 7.59
C THR A 116 6.03 -4.56 7.50
N ILE A 117 5.02 -3.82 7.96
CA ILE A 117 5.09 -2.36 7.99
C ILE A 117 6.26 -1.89 8.86
N GLU A 118 6.41 -2.44 10.06
CA GLU A 118 7.50 -2.07 10.97
C GLU A 118 8.87 -2.30 10.35
N LYS A 119 9.01 -3.35 9.58
CA LYS A 119 10.28 -3.69 8.93
C LYS A 119 10.71 -2.64 7.91
N PHE A 120 9.78 -1.95 7.26
CA PHE A 120 10.06 -1.00 6.19
C PHE A 120 9.83 0.47 6.58
N LEU A 121 9.51 0.74 7.83
CA LEU A 121 9.41 2.12 8.32
C LEU A 121 10.77 2.65 8.84
#